data_958fe18e82f9f58cc790cfdab5a33a4f
#
_entry.id   958fe18e82f9f58cc790cfdab5a33a4f
#
_cell.length_a   1.000
_cell.length_b   1.000
_cell.length_c   1.000
_cell.angle_alpha   90.00
_cell.angle_beta   90.00
_cell.angle_gamma   90.00
#
_symmetry.space_group_name_H-M   'P 1'
#
loop_
_entity.id
_entity.type
_entity.pdbx_description
1 polymer ?
#
loop_
_entity_poly.entity_id
_entity_poly.type
_entity_poly.pdbx_seq_one_letter_code
_entity_poly.pdbx_strand_id
1 'polypeptide(L)'
;MNNLELYKGDWGASNFSDDFIRNLYKKSILTILPIRNTYQPSGQSVALQSISVGTPVMITETEGFWDKSNFINKENIYFIEKNDIELWKKSIENYLQNLSKVEKVQLNGRKLIEENYNLESFFLKLENIIFSS
;
A
#
# COMPACT_ATOMS: atom_id res chain seq x y z
N MET A 1 12.10 -19.45 -16.98
CA MET A 1 11.35 -19.20 -15.73
C MET A 1 10.04 -18.50 -16.07
N ASN A 2 8.92 -19.21 -16.04
CA ASN A 2 7.61 -18.63 -16.34
C ASN A 2 6.85 -18.38 -15.05
N ASN A 3 7.40 -17.49 -14.18
CA ASN A 3 6.76 -17.11 -12.92
C ASN A 3 6.13 -15.71 -13.01
N LEU A 4 5.93 -15.20 -14.24
CA LEU A 4 5.31 -13.90 -14.47
C LEU A 4 3.93 -14.10 -15.08
N GLU A 5 2.91 -13.63 -14.37
CA GLU A 5 1.55 -13.46 -14.91
C GLU A 5 1.32 -11.96 -15.16
N LEU A 6 0.93 -11.62 -16.37
CA LEU A 6 0.68 -10.24 -16.76
C LEU A 6 -0.82 -10.00 -16.93
N TYR A 7 -1.37 -9.16 -16.07
CA TYR A 7 -2.75 -8.68 -16.17
C TYR A 7 -2.75 -7.28 -16.79
N LYS A 8 -3.39 -7.14 -17.94
CA LYS A 8 -3.55 -5.85 -18.63
C LYS A 8 -4.98 -5.37 -18.45
N GLY A 9 -5.15 -4.10 -18.10
CA GLY A 9 -6.43 -3.42 -18.07
C GLY A 9 -6.28 -2.02 -18.66
N ASP A 10 -7.29 -1.58 -19.41
CA ASP A 10 -7.39 -0.21 -19.88
C ASP A 10 -8.19 0.63 -18.88
N TRP A 11 -7.85 1.90 -18.77
CA TRP A 11 -8.60 2.85 -17.96
C TRP A 11 -10.07 2.90 -18.39
N GLY A 12 -10.98 2.57 -17.45
CA GLY A 12 -12.42 2.53 -17.70
C GLY A 12 -12.95 1.24 -18.33
N ALA A 13 -12.10 0.28 -18.64
CA ALA A 13 -12.49 -1.03 -19.19
C ALA A 13 -11.84 -2.20 -18.44
N SER A 14 -11.69 -2.10 -17.11
CA SER A 14 -11.12 -3.22 -16.35
C SER A 14 -12.14 -4.37 -16.31
N ASN A 15 -11.77 -5.48 -16.91
CA ASN A 15 -12.52 -6.73 -16.83
C ASN A 15 -12.35 -7.46 -15.48
N PHE A 16 -11.73 -6.81 -14.50
CA PHE A 16 -11.43 -7.41 -13.20
C PHE A 16 -12.45 -6.94 -12.18
N SER A 17 -13.15 -7.88 -11.55
CA SER A 17 -14.03 -7.58 -10.43
C SER A 17 -13.23 -7.19 -9.18
N ASP A 18 -13.87 -6.48 -8.26
CA ASP A 18 -13.27 -6.14 -6.96
C ASP A 18 -12.85 -7.39 -6.18
N ASP A 19 -13.64 -8.48 -6.29
CA ASP A 19 -13.31 -9.76 -5.66
C ASP A 19 -12.05 -10.40 -6.27
N PHE A 20 -11.88 -10.30 -7.58
CA PHE A 20 -10.66 -10.78 -8.24
C PHE A 20 -9.43 -10.02 -7.74
N ILE A 21 -9.48 -8.68 -7.72
CA ILE A 21 -8.39 -7.83 -7.25
C ILE A 21 -8.09 -8.09 -5.77
N ARG A 22 -9.12 -8.18 -4.94
CA ARG A 22 -8.99 -8.52 -3.52
C ARG A 22 -8.30 -9.86 -3.31
N ASN A 23 -8.65 -10.87 -4.11
CA ASN A 23 -8.05 -12.19 -4.03
C ASN A 23 -6.59 -12.19 -4.50
N LEU A 24 -6.22 -11.36 -5.48
CA LEU A 24 -4.83 -11.18 -5.86
C LEU A 24 -3.99 -10.66 -4.68
N TYR A 25 -4.47 -9.61 -4.01
CA TYR A 25 -3.77 -9.11 -2.81
C TYR A 25 -3.67 -10.19 -1.74
N LYS A 26 -4.77 -10.85 -1.37
CA LYS A 26 -4.77 -11.90 -0.32
C LYS A 26 -3.82 -13.05 -0.59
N LYS A 27 -3.57 -13.39 -1.85
CA LYS A 27 -2.62 -14.43 -2.26
C LYS A 27 -1.18 -13.94 -2.35
N SER A 28 -0.97 -12.63 -2.36
CA SER A 28 0.35 -12.03 -2.46
C SER A 28 1.01 -11.94 -1.09
N ILE A 29 2.30 -12.19 -1.04
CA ILE A 29 3.09 -12.00 0.18
C ILE A 29 3.56 -10.56 0.35
N LEU A 30 3.57 -9.79 -0.73
CA LEU A 30 4.02 -8.40 -0.78
C LEU A 30 3.45 -7.72 -2.02
N THR A 31 2.99 -6.50 -1.89
CA THR A 31 2.65 -5.60 -3.00
C THR A 31 3.78 -4.58 -3.19
N ILE A 32 4.28 -4.46 -4.41
CA ILE A 32 5.42 -3.62 -4.76
C ILE A 32 4.96 -2.47 -5.65
N LEU A 33 5.23 -1.24 -5.23
CA LEU A 33 4.82 -0.01 -5.91
C LEU A 33 6.01 0.91 -6.18
N PRO A 34 6.76 0.70 -7.27
CA PRO A 34 7.84 1.59 -7.68
C PRO A 34 7.30 2.86 -8.32
N ILE A 35 6.98 3.85 -7.51
CA ILE A 35 6.41 5.13 -7.93
C ILE A 35 7.53 6.10 -8.30
N ARG A 36 7.40 6.80 -9.42
CA ARG A 36 8.30 7.91 -9.77
C ARG A 36 8.14 9.04 -8.76
N ASN A 37 9.22 9.74 -8.45
CA ASN A 37 9.12 10.89 -7.54
C ASN A 37 8.15 11.92 -8.11
N THR A 38 7.20 12.32 -7.31
CA THR A 38 6.10 13.22 -7.69
C THR A 38 5.55 13.91 -6.44
N TYR A 39 5.04 15.12 -6.62
CA TYR A 39 4.27 15.83 -5.58
C TYR A 39 2.81 15.38 -5.52
N GLN A 40 2.33 14.64 -6.52
CA GLN A 40 0.97 14.14 -6.53
C GLN A 40 0.89 12.79 -5.81
N PRO A 41 -0.18 12.54 -5.03
CA PRO A 41 -0.44 11.23 -4.43
C PRO A 41 -0.55 10.16 -5.53
N SER A 42 0.33 9.18 -5.48
CA SER A 42 0.35 8.06 -6.41
C SER A 42 0.41 6.73 -5.66
N GLY A 43 -0.25 5.70 -6.18
CA GLY A 43 -0.29 4.38 -5.56
C GLY A 43 -1.18 4.27 -4.32
N GLN A 44 -1.86 5.35 -3.90
CA GLN A 44 -2.69 5.40 -2.69
C GLN A 44 -3.75 4.30 -2.68
N SER A 45 -4.60 4.22 -3.70
CA SER A 45 -5.69 3.25 -3.74
C SER A 45 -5.17 1.81 -3.69
N VAL A 46 -4.12 1.51 -4.44
CA VAL A 46 -3.48 0.18 -4.46
C VAL A 46 -2.90 -0.16 -3.09
N ALA A 47 -2.18 0.78 -2.48
CA ALA A 47 -1.59 0.57 -1.16
C ALA A 47 -2.66 0.33 -0.08
N LEU A 48 -3.70 1.18 -0.03
CA LEU A 48 -4.78 1.05 0.96
C LEU A 48 -5.56 -0.26 0.78
N GLN A 49 -5.88 -0.65 -0.45
CA GLN A 49 -6.55 -1.91 -0.75
C GLN A 49 -5.72 -3.12 -0.33
N SER A 50 -4.42 -3.11 -0.63
CA SER A 50 -3.51 -4.20 -0.26
C SER A 50 -3.40 -4.35 1.26
N ILE A 51 -3.13 -3.26 1.97
CA ILE A 51 -2.98 -3.26 3.43
C ILE A 51 -4.30 -3.65 4.12
N SER A 52 -5.46 -3.23 3.58
CA SER A 52 -6.77 -3.56 4.16
C SER A 52 -7.06 -5.05 4.22
N VAL A 53 -6.50 -5.84 3.31
CA VAL A 53 -6.64 -7.30 3.31
C VAL A 53 -5.48 -8.03 4.01
N GLY A 54 -4.57 -7.28 4.60
CA GLY A 54 -3.44 -7.80 5.36
C GLY A 54 -2.17 -8.07 4.55
N THR A 55 -2.10 -7.60 3.30
CA THR A 55 -0.91 -7.76 2.46
C THR A 55 -0.01 -6.54 2.60
N PRO A 56 1.25 -6.69 3.04
CA PRO A 56 2.17 -5.59 3.19
C PRO A 56 2.47 -4.90 1.88
N VAL A 57 2.78 -3.62 1.96
CA VAL A 57 3.15 -2.79 0.81
C VAL A 57 4.59 -2.30 0.97
N MET A 58 5.34 -2.39 -0.11
CA MET A 58 6.64 -1.76 -0.29
C MET A 58 6.52 -0.72 -1.41
N ILE A 59 6.72 0.55 -1.09
CA ILE A 59 6.44 1.68 -1.98
C ILE A 59 7.59 2.67 -1.97
N THR A 60 7.86 3.31 -3.11
CA THR A 60 8.80 4.44 -3.14
C THR A 60 8.28 5.57 -2.27
N GLU A 61 9.10 6.07 -1.36
CA GLU A 61 8.81 7.27 -0.59
C GLU A 61 8.94 8.50 -1.50
N THR A 62 7.80 9.14 -1.80
CA THR A 62 7.76 10.34 -2.64
C THR A 62 7.38 11.56 -1.81
N GLU A 63 7.67 12.76 -2.32
CA GLU A 63 7.24 14.00 -1.67
C GLU A 63 5.73 14.13 -1.60
N GLY A 64 5.03 13.58 -2.59
CA GLY A 64 3.56 13.53 -2.66
C GLY A 64 2.91 12.36 -1.93
N PHE A 65 3.64 11.62 -1.06
CA PHE A 65 3.00 10.57 -0.27
C PHE A 65 1.90 11.17 0.62
N TRP A 66 0.70 10.59 0.57
CA TRP A 66 -0.55 11.19 1.06
C TRP A 66 -0.67 11.36 2.58
N ASP A 67 0.04 10.55 3.37
CA ASP A 67 -0.09 10.59 4.84
C ASP A 67 1.18 10.09 5.54
N LYS A 68 2.21 10.92 5.53
CA LYS A 68 3.50 10.60 6.17
C LYS A 68 3.43 10.54 7.70
N SER A 69 2.38 11.09 8.29
CA SER A 69 2.23 11.11 9.75
C SER A 69 1.79 9.76 10.32
N ASN A 70 0.98 9.03 9.58
CA ASN A 70 0.41 7.75 10.03
C ASN A 70 1.14 6.54 9.44
N PHE A 71 1.77 6.68 8.26
CA PHE A 71 2.54 5.60 7.65
C PHE A 71 4.02 5.66 8.06
N ILE A 72 4.44 4.69 8.84
CA ILE A 72 5.79 4.63 9.43
C ILE A 72 6.54 3.44 8.86
N ASN A 73 7.74 3.72 8.33
CA ASN A 73 8.59 2.69 7.69
C ASN A 73 8.90 1.54 8.65
N LYS A 74 8.70 0.31 8.17
CA LYS A 74 8.92 -0.95 8.91
C LYS A 74 8.01 -1.16 10.14
N GLU A 75 7.04 -0.27 10.35
CA GLU A 75 6.03 -0.43 11.39
C GLU A 75 4.67 -0.85 10.81
N ASN A 76 4.23 -0.20 9.72
CA ASN A 76 2.96 -0.50 9.06
C ASN A 76 3.02 -0.43 7.53
N ILE A 77 4.15 -0.03 6.97
CA ILE A 77 4.47 0.01 5.54
C ILE A 77 5.99 -0.14 5.37
N TYR A 78 6.46 -0.47 4.17
CA TYR A 78 7.87 -0.43 3.81
C TYR A 78 8.12 0.68 2.80
N PHE A 79 8.95 1.66 3.16
CA PHE A 79 9.38 2.71 2.25
C PHE A 79 10.72 2.39 1.61
N ILE A 80 10.82 2.69 0.32
CA ILE A 80 12.06 2.69 -0.46
C ILE A 80 12.38 4.14 -0.81
N GLU A 81 13.56 4.59 -0.42
CA GLU A 81 13.99 5.99 -0.53
C GLU A 81 13.95 6.52 -1.97
N LYS A 82 14.28 5.69 -2.94
CA LYS A 82 14.30 6.05 -4.37
C LYS A 82 14.13 4.84 -5.28
N ASN A 83 13.74 5.08 -6.54
CA ASN A 83 13.66 4.04 -7.57
C ASN A 83 15.05 3.67 -8.11
N ASP A 84 15.78 2.94 -7.32
CA ASP A 84 17.06 2.34 -7.67
C ASP A 84 16.93 0.82 -7.66
N ILE A 85 17.36 0.15 -8.73
CA ILE A 85 17.15 -1.30 -8.91
C ILE A 85 17.85 -2.10 -7.82
N GLU A 86 19.07 -1.73 -7.45
CA GLU A 86 19.84 -2.46 -6.43
C GLU A 86 19.22 -2.26 -5.04
N LEU A 87 18.70 -1.05 -4.78
CA LEU A 87 18.01 -0.76 -3.53
C LEU A 87 16.71 -1.57 -3.41
N TRP A 88 15.91 -1.64 -4.48
CA TRP A 88 14.69 -2.47 -4.54
C TRP A 88 15.03 -3.95 -4.32
N LYS A 89 16.00 -4.48 -5.06
CA LYS A 89 16.42 -5.87 -4.94
C LYS A 89 16.84 -6.21 -3.53
N LYS A 90 17.74 -5.43 -2.94
CA LYS A 90 18.22 -5.62 -1.56
C LYS A 90 17.06 -5.56 -0.54
N SER A 91 16.12 -4.65 -0.74
CA SER A 91 14.98 -4.50 0.17
C SER A 91 14.01 -5.67 0.10
N ILE A 92 13.75 -6.19 -1.10
CA ILE A 92 12.91 -7.39 -1.31
C ILE A 92 13.61 -8.63 -0.74
N GLU A 93 14.89 -8.81 -0.99
CA GLU A 93 15.68 -9.92 -0.43
C GLU A 93 15.66 -9.89 1.10
N ASN A 94 15.88 -8.72 1.69
CA ASN A 94 15.81 -8.54 3.14
C ASN A 94 14.40 -8.84 3.71
N TYR A 95 13.35 -8.41 3.01
CA TYR A 95 11.97 -8.73 3.36
C TYR A 95 11.74 -10.24 3.38
N LEU A 96 12.15 -10.96 2.33
CA LEU A 96 11.99 -12.42 2.20
C LEU A 96 12.77 -13.19 3.27
N GLN A 97 13.93 -12.68 3.69
CA GLN A 97 14.75 -13.30 4.76
C GLN A 97 14.20 -13.03 6.16
N ASN A 98 13.32 -12.06 6.33
CA ASN A 98 12.79 -11.63 7.64
C ASN A 98 11.26 -11.77 7.76
N LEU A 99 10.68 -12.78 7.16
CA LEU A 99 9.21 -12.99 7.14
C LEU A 99 8.58 -13.06 8.53
N SER A 100 9.32 -13.51 9.56
CA SER A 100 8.85 -13.51 10.94
C SER A 100 8.53 -12.11 11.51
N LYS A 101 9.14 -11.05 10.96
CA LYS A 101 8.89 -9.66 11.35
C LYS A 101 7.75 -9.01 10.58
N VAL A 102 7.34 -9.65 9.48
CA VAL A 102 6.32 -9.11 8.56
C VAL A 102 4.94 -9.13 9.21
N GLU A 103 4.63 -10.13 10.02
CA GLU A 103 3.33 -10.25 10.70
C GLU A 103 2.98 -9.00 11.52
N LYS A 104 3.95 -8.43 12.23
CA LYS A 104 3.74 -7.18 12.98
C LYS A 104 3.38 -6.03 12.05
N VAL A 105 4.07 -5.90 10.91
CA VAL A 105 3.79 -4.84 9.92
C VAL A 105 2.40 -5.03 9.30
N GLN A 106 2.02 -6.27 9.00
CA GLN A 106 0.68 -6.61 8.50
C GLN A 106 -0.42 -6.19 9.48
N LEU A 107 -0.28 -6.58 10.75
CA LEU A 107 -1.26 -6.28 11.79
C LEU A 107 -1.38 -4.76 12.03
N ASN A 108 -0.25 -4.08 12.14
CA ASN A 108 -0.22 -2.62 12.35
C ASN A 108 -0.80 -1.87 11.15
N GLY A 109 -0.45 -2.28 9.93
CA GLY A 109 -0.98 -1.67 8.71
C GLY A 109 -2.50 -1.85 8.61
N ARG A 110 -2.99 -3.06 8.81
CA ARG A 110 -4.42 -3.35 8.79
C ARG A 110 -5.17 -2.55 9.85
N LYS A 111 -4.66 -2.51 11.08
CA LYS A 111 -5.23 -1.71 12.17
C LYS A 111 -5.31 -0.23 11.80
N LEU A 112 -4.24 0.32 11.23
CA LEU A 112 -4.23 1.69 10.74
C LEU A 112 -5.37 1.97 9.74
N ILE A 113 -5.58 1.07 8.77
CA ILE A 113 -6.66 1.21 7.79
C ILE A 113 -8.03 1.12 8.46
N GLU A 114 -8.24 0.14 9.32
CA GLU A 114 -9.51 -0.06 10.03
C GLU A 114 -9.87 1.14 10.91
N GLU A 115 -8.90 1.80 11.53
CA GLU A 115 -9.13 2.94 12.43
C GLU A 115 -9.25 4.28 11.71
N ASN A 116 -8.50 4.50 10.62
CA ASN A 116 -8.36 5.84 10.02
C ASN A 116 -8.87 5.98 8.59
N TYR A 117 -9.06 4.88 7.86
CA TYR A 117 -9.41 4.88 6.44
C TYR A 117 -10.72 4.13 6.17
N ASN A 118 -11.70 4.28 7.06
CA ASN A 118 -13.05 3.78 6.90
C ASN A 118 -14.04 4.94 6.70
N LEU A 119 -15.26 4.62 6.28
CA LEU A 119 -16.30 5.61 6.03
C LEU A 119 -16.71 6.40 7.28
N GLU A 120 -16.76 5.77 8.43
CA GLU A 120 -17.12 6.43 9.69
C GLU A 120 -16.09 7.50 10.05
N SER A 121 -14.80 7.16 10.03
CA SER A 121 -13.72 8.12 10.26
C SER A 121 -13.73 9.26 9.23
N PHE A 122 -14.07 8.97 7.98
CA PHE A 122 -14.21 9.99 6.94
C PHE A 122 -15.35 10.96 7.26
N PHE A 123 -16.54 10.46 7.59
CA PHE A 123 -17.68 11.30 7.92
C PHE A 123 -17.45 12.14 9.17
N LEU A 124 -16.86 11.57 10.23
CA LEU A 124 -16.51 12.33 11.44
C LEU A 124 -15.54 13.48 11.15
N LYS A 125 -14.52 13.25 10.32
CA LYS A 125 -13.58 14.30 9.89
C LYS A 125 -14.28 15.37 9.07
N LEU A 126 -15.19 14.97 8.17
CA LEU A 126 -15.94 15.89 7.33
C LEU A 126 -16.88 16.76 8.17
N GLU A 127 -17.62 16.18 9.10
CA GLU A 127 -18.49 16.90 10.04
C GLU A 127 -17.70 17.92 10.86
N ASN A 128 -16.54 17.55 11.38
CA ASN A 128 -15.67 18.47 12.10
C ASN A 128 -15.23 19.66 11.24
N ILE A 129 -14.94 19.46 9.97
CA ILE A 129 -14.58 20.55 9.06
C ILE A 129 -15.76 21.47 8.79
N ILE A 130 -16.96 20.90 8.58
CA ILE A 130 -18.16 21.67 8.22
C ILE A 130 -18.72 22.46 9.41
N PHE A 131 -18.72 21.86 10.61
CA PHE A 131 -19.41 22.41 11.78
C PHE A 131 -18.48 23.04 12.82
N SER A 132 -17.15 23.01 12.64
CA SER A 132 -16.17 23.67 13.51
C SER A 132 -15.85 25.11 13.11
N SER A 133 -16.62 25.70 12.25
CA SER A 133 -16.53 27.13 11.86
C SER A 133 -17.34 28.02 12.79
#